data_b2fa03ed3ded3082a00b729c90bd5d1f
#
_entry.id   b2fa03ed3ded3082a00b729c90bd5d1f
#
_cell.length_a   1.000
_cell.length_b   1.000
_cell.length_c   1.000
_cell.angle_alpha   90.00
_cell.angle_beta   90.00
_cell.angle_gamma   90.00
#
_symmetry.space_group_name_H-M   'P 1'
#
loop_
_entity.id
_entity.type
_entity.pdbx_description
1 polymer ?
#
loop_
_entity_poly.entity_id
_entity_poly.type
_entity_poly.pdbx_seq_one_letter_code
_entity_poly.pdbx_strand_id
1 'polypeptide(L)'
;MDAERQNQISSRLLDYAAREAALRGYLDYDVKAERLHVVNAELEDPNVWNDPKRAQELGREKKSIEDVVGTLTTLAQSIADSSELFELAAADNDDETLIAIETDAEQFQATLEGMEFRRMFSNPADPLNCFLDIQAGAGGTEAQDWASILLRQYLRYAERKGFKAELLEESEGEVAGIKSATIKIEGEYAFGFLRTESGVHRLVRKSPFDSSGGRHTSFASVFVYPEVDDSIEIDINPADLRVDTYRASGAGGQHINKTDSAVRITHVPTNIVVQCQNDRSQHRNRAEAMQMLKSRLFELEMRNRMAEQQKMEDAKTDVGWGHQIRSYVLDQSRIKDLRTNVEISNTQKVLDGDLDPFIQASLKQGV
;
A
#
# COMPACT_ATOMS: atom_id res chain seq x y z
N MET A 1 13.31 -34.68 -27.75
CA MET A 1 12.21 -34.26 -26.82
C MET A 1 10.90 -34.78 -27.37
N ASP A 2 9.92 -35.18 -26.53
CA ASP A 2 8.61 -35.62 -27.02
C ASP A 2 7.73 -34.44 -27.47
N ALA A 3 6.75 -34.71 -28.34
CA ALA A 3 5.88 -33.68 -28.91
C ALA A 3 5.00 -32.98 -27.86
N GLU A 4 4.68 -33.64 -26.74
CA GLU A 4 3.87 -33.05 -25.66
C GLU A 4 4.66 -31.97 -24.94
N ARG A 5 5.92 -32.23 -24.62
CA ARG A 5 6.82 -31.28 -23.96
C ARG A 5 7.14 -30.07 -24.87
N GLN A 6 7.33 -30.31 -26.18
CA GLN A 6 7.47 -29.21 -27.15
C GLN A 6 6.23 -28.30 -27.18
N ASN A 7 5.03 -28.89 -27.22
CA ASN A 7 3.78 -28.15 -27.19
C ASN A 7 3.62 -27.33 -25.89
N GLN A 8 4.07 -27.88 -24.76
CA GLN A 8 4.05 -27.14 -23.47
C GLN A 8 4.99 -25.93 -23.52
N ILE A 9 6.21 -26.05 -24.03
CA ILE A 9 7.16 -24.94 -24.17
C ILE A 9 6.56 -23.85 -25.08
N SER A 10 6.04 -24.20 -26.24
CA SER A 10 5.43 -23.29 -27.19
C SER A 10 4.25 -22.52 -26.56
N SER A 11 3.36 -23.24 -25.86
CA SER A 11 2.21 -22.65 -25.17
C SER A 11 2.65 -21.67 -24.07
N ARG A 12 3.72 -22.00 -23.31
CA ARG A 12 4.28 -21.10 -22.28
C ARG A 12 4.85 -19.83 -22.88
N LEU A 13 5.62 -19.93 -23.99
CA LEU A 13 6.18 -18.74 -24.65
C LEU A 13 5.09 -17.81 -25.18
N LEU A 14 4.01 -18.35 -25.75
CA LEU A 14 2.85 -17.57 -26.19
C LEU A 14 2.14 -16.88 -25.01
N ASP A 15 1.95 -17.59 -23.89
CA ASP A 15 1.38 -17.02 -22.67
C ASP A 15 2.25 -15.89 -22.13
N TYR A 16 3.57 -16.06 -22.09
CA TYR A 16 4.49 -15.05 -21.59
C TYR A 16 4.50 -13.79 -22.47
N ALA A 17 4.43 -13.93 -23.79
CA ALA A 17 4.31 -12.80 -24.69
C ALA A 17 3.00 -12.02 -24.47
N ALA A 18 1.88 -12.72 -24.25
CA ALA A 18 0.60 -12.08 -23.95
C ALA A 18 0.61 -11.36 -22.59
N ARG A 19 1.22 -11.95 -21.56
CA ARG A 19 1.36 -11.35 -20.23
C ARG A 19 2.28 -10.14 -20.24
N GLU A 20 3.40 -10.20 -20.99
CA GLU A 20 4.30 -9.05 -21.16
C GLU A 20 3.58 -7.89 -21.84
N ALA A 21 2.84 -8.14 -22.93
CA ALA A 21 2.07 -7.11 -23.62
C ALA A 21 1.00 -6.48 -22.73
N ALA A 22 0.33 -7.28 -21.90
CA ALA A 22 -0.60 -6.77 -20.90
C ALA A 22 0.10 -5.87 -19.87
N LEU A 23 1.29 -6.28 -19.36
CA LEU A 23 2.07 -5.48 -18.40
C LEU A 23 2.52 -4.15 -18.99
N ARG A 24 2.86 -4.07 -20.28
CA ARG A 24 3.18 -2.80 -20.96
C ARG A 24 2.04 -1.79 -20.84
N GLY A 25 0.82 -2.23 -21.12
CA GLY A 25 -0.36 -1.38 -21.00
C GLY A 25 -0.60 -0.93 -19.55
N TYR A 26 -0.49 -1.83 -18.59
CA TYR A 26 -0.77 -1.52 -17.19
C TYR A 26 0.30 -0.69 -16.49
N LEU A 27 1.55 -0.83 -16.90
CA LEU A 27 2.68 -0.08 -16.32
C LEU A 27 2.97 1.23 -17.09
N ASP A 28 2.09 1.63 -18.02
CA ASP A 28 2.25 2.82 -18.84
C ASP A 28 3.62 2.90 -19.53
N TYR A 29 4.03 1.78 -20.13
CA TYR A 29 5.37 1.64 -20.74
C TYR A 29 5.72 2.78 -21.68
N ASP A 30 4.82 3.14 -22.61
CA ASP A 30 5.09 4.16 -23.64
C ASP A 30 5.31 5.54 -23.00
N VAL A 31 4.47 5.90 -22.02
CA VAL A 31 4.59 7.16 -21.27
C VAL A 31 5.89 7.20 -20.47
N LYS A 32 6.26 6.09 -19.83
CA LYS A 32 7.50 5.98 -19.08
C LYS A 32 8.73 6.02 -19.98
N ALA A 33 8.70 5.37 -21.14
CA ALA A 33 9.78 5.40 -22.09
C ALA A 33 10.03 6.82 -22.61
N GLU A 34 8.97 7.56 -22.93
CA GLU A 34 9.06 8.97 -23.34
C GLU A 34 9.60 9.83 -22.18
N ARG A 35 9.08 9.64 -20.96
CA ARG A 35 9.58 10.35 -19.78
C ARG A 35 11.04 10.07 -19.50
N LEU A 36 11.51 8.84 -19.71
CA LEU A 36 12.93 8.47 -19.56
C LEU A 36 13.83 9.27 -20.50
N HIS A 37 13.39 9.47 -21.77
CA HIS A 37 14.11 10.34 -22.69
C HIS A 37 14.22 11.77 -22.19
N VAL A 38 13.15 12.33 -21.67
CA VAL A 38 13.11 13.70 -21.12
C VAL A 38 14.05 13.80 -19.89
N VAL A 39 13.96 12.86 -18.95
CA VAL A 39 14.80 12.85 -17.74
C VAL A 39 16.29 12.72 -18.10
N ASN A 40 16.63 11.89 -19.09
CA ASN A 40 18.01 11.78 -19.55
C ASN A 40 18.51 13.10 -20.15
N ALA A 41 17.70 13.77 -20.97
CA ALA A 41 18.04 15.07 -21.54
C ALA A 41 18.21 16.16 -20.44
N GLU A 42 17.32 16.17 -19.42
CA GLU A 42 17.46 17.07 -18.28
C GLU A 42 18.76 16.81 -17.49
N LEU A 43 19.16 15.56 -17.29
CA LEU A 43 20.39 15.20 -16.58
C LEU A 43 21.68 15.51 -17.39
N GLU A 44 21.58 15.65 -18.71
CA GLU A 44 22.68 16.10 -19.57
C GLU A 44 22.91 17.61 -19.48
N ASP A 45 21.92 18.39 -19.02
CA ASP A 45 22.10 19.84 -18.82
C ASP A 45 23.04 20.12 -17.63
N PRO A 46 24.18 20.80 -17.83
CA PRO A 46 25.12 21.12 -16.77
C PRO A 46 24.50 21.95 -15.63
N ASN A 47 23.44 22.70 -15.90
CA ASN A 47 22.77 23.54 -14.90
C ASN A 47 22.03 22.73 -13.83
N VAL A 48 21.58 21.53 -14.13
CA VAL A 48 20.90 20.64 -13.16
C VAL A 48 21.82 20.27 -12.00
N TRP A 49 23.12 20.13 -12.27
CA TRP A 49 24.13 19.78 -11.26
C TRP A 49 24.45 20.92 -10.29
N ASN A 50 24.01 22.14 -10.58
CA ASN A 50 24.09 23.28 -9.66
C ASN A 50 23.01 23.22 -8.57
N ASP A 51 21.94 22.39 -8.75
CA ASP A 51 20.92 22.10 -7.76
C ASP A 51 20.98 20.61 -7.35
N PRO A 52 21.68 20.27 -6.26
CA PRO A 52 21.85 18.89 -5.82
C PRO A 52 20.53 18.17 -5.50
N LYS A 53 19.52 18.92 -5.04
CA LYS A 53 18.20 18.35 -4.72
C LYS A 53 17.49 17.90 -5.99
N ARG A 54 17.46 18.78 -7.00
CA ARG A 54 16.86 18.47 -8.31
C ARG A 54 17.56 17.33 -9.01
N ALA A 55 18.91 17.32 -9.00
CA ALA A 55 19.71 16.24 -9.58
C ALA A 55 19.43 14.89 -8.90
N GLN A 56 19.26 14.88 -7.58
CA GLN A 56 18.94 13.67 -6.83
C GLN A 56 17.50 13.16 -7.12
N GLU A 57 16.53 14.06 -7.24
CA GLU A 57 15.15 13.72 -7.61
C GLU A 57 15.10 13.09 -9.00
N LEU A 58 15.73 13.72 -10.00
CA LEU A 58 15.85 13.20 -11.37
C LEU A 58 16.56 11.85 -11.42
N GLY A 59 17.62 11.68 -10.63
CA GLY A 59 18.36 10.43 -10.54
C GLY A 59 17.51 9.27 -9.98
N ARG A 60 16.69 9.55 -8.97
CA ARG A 60 15.73 8.56 -8.41
C ARG A 60 14.62 8.24 -9.42
N GLU A 61 14.06 9.27 -10.05
CA GLU A 61 13.04 9.11 -11.08
C GLU A 61 13.57 8.26 -12.24
N LYS A 62 14.76 8.60 -12.77
CA LYS A 62 15.45 7.84 -13.81
C LYS A 62 15.57 6.37 -13.43
N LYS A 63 16.14 6.06 -12.27
CA LYS A 63 16.34 4.68 -11.82
C LYS A 63 15.02 3.91 -11.76
N SER A 64 13.97 4.51 -11.20
CA SER A 64 12.65 3.89 -11.10
C SER A 64 12.04 3.57 -12.46
N ILE A 65 12.18 4.48 -13.44
CA ILE A 65 11.66 4.31 -14.79
C ILE A 65 12.51 3.29 -15.57
N GLU A 66 13.84 3.38 -15.49
CA GLU A 66 14.77 2.43 -16.14
C GLU A 66 14.53 1.00 -15.69
N ASP A 67 14.29 0.78 -14.40
CA ASP A 67 13.99 -0.56 -13.87
C ASP A 67 12.74 -1.17 -14.54
N VAL A 68 11.70 -0.38 -14.77
CA VAL A 68 10.46 -0.86 -15.40
C VAL A 68 10.64 -1.02 -16.93
N VAL A 69 11.08 0.06 -17.59
CA VAL A 69 11.21 0.10 -19.06
C VAL A 69 12.27 -0.89 -19.54
N GLY A 70 13.43 -0.91 -18.88
CA GLY A 70 14.52 -1.82 -19.21
C GLY A 70 14.14 -3.29 -19.03
N THR A 71 13.49 -3.63 -17.91
CA THR A 71 13.05 -5.00 -17.64
C THR A 71 12.03 -5.48 -18.69
N LEU A 72 11.01 -4.68 -19.01
CA LEU A 72 10.00 -5.03 -20.02
C LEU A 72 10.61 -5.13 -21.42
N THR A 73 11.51 -4.22 -21.79
CA THR A 73 12.17 -4.26 -23.10
C THR A 73 13.02 -5.53 -23.26
N THR A 74 13.84 -5.82 -22.25
CA THR A 74 14.70 -7.02 -22.25
C THR A 74 13.87 -8.29 -22.26
N LEU A 75 12.81 -8.35 -21.46
CA LEU A 75 11.94 -9.52 -21.38
C LEU A 75 11.22 -9.78 -22.71
N ALA A 76 10.66 -8.76 -23.35
CA ALA A 76 10.01 -8.88 -24.65
C ALA A 76 10.96 -9.39 -25.72
N GLN A 77 12.17 -8.85 -25.78
CA GLN A 77 13.19 -9.30 -26.73
C GLN A 77 13.59 -10.75 -26.46
N SER A 78 13.84 -11.10 -25.21
CA SER A 78 14.23 -12.47 -24.85
C SER A 78 13.14 -13.50 -25.15
N ILE A 79 11.86 -13.17 -24.93
CA ILE A 79 10.74 -14.05 -25.29
C ILE A 79 10.64 -14.20 -26.81
N ALA A 80 10.81 -13.12 -27.58
CA ALA A 80 10.79 -13.17 -29.03
C ALA A 80 11.94 -14.03 -29.59
N ASP A 81 13.16 -13.78 -29.12
CA ASP A 81 14.36 -14.54 -29.54
C ASP A 81 14.22 -16.04 -29.20
N SER A 82 13.69 -16.35 -28.00
CA SER A 82 13.45 -17.75 -27.61
C SER A 82 12.34 -18.40 -28.42
N SER A 83 11.34 -17.64 -28.88
CA SER A 83 10.28 -18.16 -29.74
C SER A 83 10.79 -18.50 -31.14
N GLU A 84 11.61 -17.62 -31.72
CA GLU A 84 12.26 -17.86 -33.01
C GLU A 84 13.22 -19.06 -32.93
N LEU A 85 14.03 -19.13 -31.88
CA LEU A 85 14.97 -20.23 -31.67
C LEU A 85 14.25 -21.56 -31.44
N PHE A 86 13.08 -21.53 -30.76
CA PHE A 86 12.24 -22.71 -30.55
C PHE A 86 11.75 -23.28 -31.89
N GLU A 87 11.29 -22.48 -32.84
CA GLU A 87 10.84 -22.91 -34.14
C GLU A 87 11.97 -23.61 -34.90
N LEU A 88 13.17 -23.06 -34.87
CA LEU A 88 14.35 -23.64 -35.52
C LEU A 88 14.76 -24.96 -34.86
N ALA A 89 14.88 -24.99 -33.56
CA ALA A 89 15.30 -26.17 -32.79
C ALA A 89 14.28 -27.31 -32.89
N ALA A 90 13.00 -27.00 -32.94
CA ALA A 90 11.94 -27.99 -33.13
C ALA A 90 11.99 -28.61 -34.54
N ALA A 91 12.27 -27.82 -35.58
CA ALA A 91 12.42 -28.28 -36.95
C ALA A 91 13.64 -29.19 -37.12
N ASP A 92 14.75 -28.90 -36.44
CA ASP A 92 16.01 -29.64 -36.51
C ASP A 92 16.10 -30.81 -35.49
N ASN A 93 15.10 -30.94 -34.60
CA ASN A 93 15.08 -31.89 -33.47
C ASN A 93 16.28 -31.72 -32.54
N ASP A 94 16.70 -30.48 -32.30
CA ASP A 94 17.78 -30.13 -31.40
C ASP A 94 17.29 -30.09 -29.95
N ASP A 95 17.40 -31.24 -29.28
CA ASP A 95 16.96 -31.40 -27.90
C ASP A 95 17.76 -30.55 -26.90
N GLU A 96 19.03 -30.28 -27.17
CA GLU A 96 19.87 -29.46 -26.27
C GLU A 96 19.41 -28.01 -26.24
N THR A 97 19.14 -27.44 -27.40
CA THR A 97 18.58 -26.08 -27.52
C THR A 97 17.17 -25.98 -26.92
N LEU A 98 16.31 -26.98 -27.11
CA LEU A 98 14.98 -27.01 -26.52
C LEU A 98 15.01 -27.05 -24.99
N ILE A 99 15.97 -27.75 -24.37
CA ILE A 99 16.15 -27.75 -22.90
C ILE A 99 16.65 -26.39 -22.41
N ALA A 100 17.53 -25.74 -23.15
CA ALA A 100 17.98 -24.37 -22.81
C ALA A 100 16.81 -23.38 -22.83
N ILE A 101 15.96 -23.41 -23.85
CA ILE A 101 14.75 -22.58 -23.95
C ILE A 101 13.79 -22.82 -22.78
N GLU A 102 13.62 -24.07 -22.35
CA GLU A 102 12.79 -24.42 -21.21
C GLU A 102 13.32 -23.78 -19.91
N THR A 103 14.65 -23.75 -19.73
CA THR A 103 15.30 -23.09 -18.59
C THR A 103 15.11 -21.58 -18.66
N ASP A 104 15.24 -20.98 -19.84
CA ASP A 104 14.99 -19.53 -20.03
C ASP A 104 13.52 -19.20 -19.75
N ALA A 105 12.59 -20.06 -20.15
CA ALA A 105 11.16 -19.90 -19.87
C ALA A 105 10.84 -19.85 -18.35
N GLU A 106 11.59 -20.55 -17.51
CA GLU A 106 11.47 -20.45 -16.05
C GLU A 106 11.91 -19.06 -15.53
N GLN A 107 12.96 -18.49 -16.13
CA GLN A 107 13.42 -17.14 -15.79
C GLN A 107 12.41 -16.08 -16.25
N PHE A 108 11.81 -16.24 -17.43
CA PHE A 108 10.75 -15.35 -17.90
C PHE A 108 9.54 -15.39 -16.97
N GLN A 109 9.13 -16.56 -16.53
CA GLN A 109 8.05 -16.71 -15.56
C GLN A 109 8.34 -15.94 -14.27
N ALA A 110 9.51 -16.13 -13.68
CA ALA A 110 9.89 -15.45 -12.45
C ALA A 110 9.91 -13.92 -12.60
N THR A 111 10.39 -13.42 -13.75
CA THR A 111 10.42 -11.99 -14.06
C THR A 111 9.01 -11.42 -14.21
N LEU A 112 8.13 -12.10 -14.97
CA LEU A 112 6.73 -11.73 -15.15
C LEU A 112 5.99 -11.69 -13.81
N GLU A 113 6.12 -12.74 -13.01
CA GLU A 113 5.50 -12.81 -11.68
C GLU A 113 5.97 -11.67 -10.76
N GLY A 114 7.25 -11.34 -10.79
CA GLY A 114 7.81 -10.21 -10.05
C GLY A 114 7.25 -8.86 -10.49
N MET A 115 7.04 -8.65 -11.78
CA MET A 115 6.46 -7.42 -12.31
C MET A 115 4.95 -7.33 -12.07
N GLU A 116 4.23 -8.44 -12.21
CA GLU A 116 2.81 -8.55 -11.86
C GLU A 116 2.60 -8.28 -10.36
N PHE A 117 3.48 -8.79 -9.52
CA PHE A 117 3.49 -8.53 -8.09
C PHE A 117 3.66 -7.03 -7.78
N ARG A 118 4.66 -6.35 -8.40
CA ARG A 118 4.86 -4.91 -8.24
C ARG A 118 3.63 -4.11 -8.65
N ARG A 119 2.91 -4.54 -9.67
CA ARG A 119 1.66 -3.91 -10.11
C ARG A 119 0.56 -3.99 -9.05
N MET A 120 0.46 -5.11 -8.33
CA MET A 120 -0.56 -5.29 -7.29
C MET A 120 -0.43 -4.25 -6.16
N PHE A 121 0.77 -3.73 -5.95
CA PHE A 121 1.09 -2.78 -4.89
C PHE A 121 1.31 -1.37 -5.45
N SER A 122 0.20 -0.74 -5.88
CA SER A 122 0.22 0.61 -6.47
C SER A 122 -0.04 1.73 -5.44
N ASN A 123 -0.48 1.39 -4.23
CA ASN A 123 -0.72 2.37 -3.17
C ASN A 123 0.62 2.73 -2.49
N PRO A 124 0.93 4.04 -2.31
CA PRO A 124 2.15 4.48 -1.62
C PRO A 124 2.34 3.90 -0.22
N ALA A 125 1.25 3.52 0.46
CA ALA A 125 1.29 2.91 1.78
C ALA A 125 1.53 1.39 1.76
N ASP A 126 1.42 0.73 0.60
CA ASP A 126 1.54 -0.74 0.49
C ASP A 126 2.82 -1.32 1.13
N PRO A 127 4.01 -0.68 1.03
CA PRO A 127 5.23 -1.20 1.65
C PRO A 127 5.25 -1.15 3.18
N LEU A 128 4.31 -0.42 3.80
CA LEU A 128 4.30 -0.18 5.25
C LEU A 128 3.84 -1.41 6.04
N ASN A 129 4.15 -1.39 7.33
CA ASN A 129 3.50 -2.23 8.32
C ASN A 129 2.04 -1.83 8.46
N CYS A 130 1.23 -2.68 9.10
CA CYS A 130 -0.17 -2.35 9.33
C CYS A 130 -0.66 -2.74 10.72
N PHE A 131 -1.77 -2.10 11.08
CA PHE A 131 -2.63 -2.52 12.17
C PHE A 131 -3.88 -3.18 11.57
N LEU A 132 -4.40 -4.17 12.27
CA LEU A 132 -5.60 -4.88 11.90
C LEU A 132 -6.52 -4.96 13.12
N ASP A 133 -7.67 -4.30 13.00
CA ASP A 133 -8.73 -4.31 14.01
C ASP A 133 -9.79 -5.34 13.64
N ILE A 134 -10.17 -6.16 14.59
CA ILE A 134 -11.27 -7.11 14.46
C ILE A 134 -12.33 -6.74 15.45
N GLN A 135 -13.58 -6.70 15.03
CA GLN A 135 -14.72 -6.39 15.87
C GLN A 135 -15.86 -7.37 15.63
N ALA A 136 -16.38 -7.94 16.70
CA ALA A 136 -17.57 -8.78 16.65
C ALA A 136 -18.79 -7.94 16.23
N GLY A 137 -19.55 -8.45 15.27
CA GLY A 137 -20.76 -7.83 14.80
C GLY A 137 -22.02 -8.44 15.39
N ALA A 138 -23.10 -8.44 14.61
CA ALA A 138 -24.36 -9.04 15.01
C ALA A 138 -24.23 -10.57 15.13
N GLY A 139 -24.77 -11.15 16.20
CA GLY A 139 -24.79 -12.61 16.46
C GLY A 139 -24.44 -13.00 17.91
N GLY A 140 -24.27 -12.04 18.81
CA GLY A 140 -24.00 -12.32 20.25
C GLY A 140 -22.75 -13.15 20.47
N THR A 141 -22.81 -14.18 21.32
CA THR A 141 -21.67 -15.08 21.63
C THR A 141 -21.07 -15.73 20.39
N GLU A 142 -21.91 -16.09 19.41
CA GLU A 142 -21.44 -16.67 18.15
C GLU A 142 -20.59 -15.70 17.33
N ALA A 143 -20.94 -14.41 17.31
CA ALA A 143 -20.16 -13.38 16.64
C ALA A 143 -18.81 -13.10 17.37
N GLN A 144 -18.82 -13.18 18.70
CA GLN A 144 -17.62 -13.04 19.52
C GLN A 144 -16.64 -14.21 19.29
N ASP A 145 -17.16 -15.43 19.17
CA ASP A 145 -16.35 -16.61 18.82
C ASP A 145 -15.83 -16.50 17.38
N TRP A 146 -16.66 -16.01 16.46
CA TRP A 146 -16.24 -15.75 15.08
C TRP A 146 -15.08 -14.73 15.01
N ALA A 147 -15.16 -13.65 15.76
CA ALA A 147 -14.07 -12.67 15.84
C ALA A 147 -12.77 -13.30 16.35
N SER A 148 -12.83 -14.19 17.34
CA SER A 148 -11.67 -14.94 17.83
C SER A 148 -11.09 -15.89 16.77
N ILE A 149 -11.93 -16.53 15.97
CA ILE A 149 -11.47 -17.39 14.86
C ILE A 149 -10.77 -16.54 13.78
N LEU A 150 -11.30 -15.36 13.45
CA LEU A 150 -10.64 -14.45 12.51
C LEU A 150 -9.30 -13.94 13.05
N LEU A 151 -9.21 -13.60 14.33
CA LEU A 151 -7.95 -13.22 14.96
C LEU A 151 -6.89 -14.32 14.78
N ARG A 152 -7.24 -15.55 15.11
CA ARG A 152 -6.36 -16.69 14.89
C ARG A 152 -5.97 -16.86 13.41
N GLN A 153 -6.91 -16.70 12.50
CA GLN A 153 -6.67 -16.81 11.06
C GLN A 153 -5.63 -15.79 10.58
N TYR A 154 -5.71 -14.53 10.99
CA TYR A 154 -4.75 -13.50 10.61
C TYR A 154 -3.39 -13.67 11.29
N LEU A 155 -3.34 -14.11 12.53
CA LEU A 155 -2.07 -14.48 13.19
C LEU A 155 -1.36 -15.63 12.45
N ARG A 156 -2.11 -16.66 12.04
CA ARG A 156 -1.59 -17.77 11.23
C ARG A 156 -1.14 -17.31 9.83
N TYR A 157 -1.87 -16.39 9.22
CA TYR A 157 -1.46 -15.80 7.95
C TYR A 157 -0.14 -15.05 8.08
N ALA A 158 0.01 -14.22 9.12
CA ALA A 158 1.25 -13.50 9.39
C ALA A 158 2.44 -14.46 9.59
N GLU A 159 2.25 -15.54 10.38
CA GLU A 159 3.25 -16.58 10.59
C GLU A 159 3.68 -17.24 9.25
N ARG A 160 2.72 -17.59 8.39
CA ARG A 160 2.99 -18.20 7.07
C ARG A 160 3.75 -17.28 6.13
N LYS A 161 3.51 -15.97 6.21
CA LYS A 161 4.21 -14.95 5.41
C LYS A 161 5.56 -14.54 5.99
N GLY A 162 5.91 -15.01 7.17
CA GLY A 162 7.11 -14.60 7.89
C GLY A 162 6.99 -13.17 8.45
N PHE A 163 5.79 -12.66 8.61
CA PHE A 163 5.53 -11.38 9.26
C PHE A 163 5.57 -11.54 10.78
N LYS A 164 6.02 -10.51 11.47
CA LYS A 164 5.91 -10.44 12.92
C LYS A 164 4.53 -9.89 13.28
N ALA A 165 3.77 -10.61 14.09
CA ALA A 165 2.48 -10.18 14.59
C ALA A 165 2.53 -9.97 16.10
N GLU A 166 1.95 -8.87 16.59
CA GLU A 166 1.88 -8.51 18.00
C GLU A 166 0.44 -8.13 18.34
N LEU A 167 -0.14 -8.80 19.34
CA LEU A 167 -1.46 -8.46 19.87
C LEU A 167 -1.32 -7.26 20.80
N LEU A 168 -1.93 -6.11 20.41
CA LEU A 168 -1.85 -4.86 21.19
C LEU A 168 -2.98 -4.74 22.19
N GLU A 169 -4.20 -5.03 21.73
CA GLU A 169 -5.41 -4.95 22.55
C GLU A 169 -6.30 -6.15 22.28
N GLU A 170 -6.98 -6.62 23.33
CA GLU A 170 -8.00 -7.64 23.25
C GLU A 170 -9.08 -7.36 24.31
N SER A 171 -10.33 -7.37 23.86
CA SER A 171 -11.50 -7.29 24.74
C SER A 171 -12.24 -8.62 24.71
N GLU A 172 -12.24 -9.31 25.83
CA GLU A 172 -12.85 -10.64 25.94
C GLU A 172 -14.38 -10.57 25.78
N GLY A 173 -14.94 -11.63 25.22
CA GLY A 173 -16.39 -11.86 25.14
C GLY A 173 -16.97 -12.17 26.52
N GLU A 174 -18.29 -12.07 26.63
CA GLU A 174 -18.97 -12.32 27.92
C GLU A 174 -19.04 -13.80 28.28
N VAL A 175 -19.12 -14.68 27.30
CA VAL A 175 -19.24 -16.15 27.48
C VAL A 175 -18.11 -16.86 26.74
N ALA A 176 -17.78 -16.42 25.52
CA ALA A 176 -16.74 -17.00 24.70
C ALA A 176 -16.27 -15.96 23.66
N GLY A 177 -15.08 -16.18 23.10
CA GLY A 177 -14.50 -15.36 22.04
C GLY A 177 -14.11 -13.97 22.51
N ILE A 178 -14.07 -13.02 21.58
CA ILE A 178 -13.65 -11.64 21.79
C ILE A 178 -14.67 -10.65 21.26
N LYS A 179 -14.80 -9.50 21.92
CA LYS A 179 -15.59 -8.35 21.43
C LYS A 179 -14.82 -7.61 20.35
N SER A 180 -13.53 -7.38 20.60
CA SER A 180 -12.61 -6.73 19.68
C SER A 180 -11.17 -7.16 19.94
N ALA A 181 -10.32 -7.03 18.95
CA ALA A 181 -8.87 -7.15 19.07
C ALA A 181 -8.17 -6.25 18.05
N THR A 182 -6.99 -5.74 18.44
CA THR A 182 -6.09 -5.00 17.58
C THR A 182 -4.75 -5.72 17.52
N ILE A 183 -4.28 -6.07 16.33
CA ILE A 183 -2.96 -6.64 16.10
C ILE A 183 -2.13 -5.71 15.23
N LYS A 184 -0.84 -5.61 15.56
CA LYS A 184 0.18 -4.99 14.71
C LYS A 184 0.86 -6.06 13.89
N ILE A 185 0.99 -5.85 12.58
CA ILE A 185 1.67 -6.78 11.68
C ILE A 185 2.81 -6.04 11.01
N GLU A 186 4.04 -6.50 11.27
CA GLU A 186 5.28 -5.92 10.74
C GLU A 186 5.87 -6.85 9.69
N GLY A 187 6.12 -6.32 8.50
CA GLY A 187 6.72 -7.05 7.41
C GLY A 187 6.68 -6.26 6.10
N GLU A 188 7.51 -6.67 5.17
CA GLU A 188 7.56 -6.04 3.86
C GLU A 188 6.22 -6.21 3.12
N TYR A 189 5.60 -5.10 2.73
CA TYR A 189 4.27 -5.05 2.11
C TYR A 189 3.13 -5.62 2.98
N ALA A 190 3.27 -5.63 4.30
CA ALA A 190 2.22 -6.16 5.18
C ALA A 190 0.88 -5.45 4.97
N PHE A 191 0.88 -4.10 4.88
CA PHE A 191 -0.33 -3.34 4.56
C PHE A 191 -0.84 -3.67 3.15
N GLY A 192 0.04 -3.73 2.16
CA GLY A 192 -0.32 -4.01 0.77
C GLY A 192 -1.06 -5.33 0.60
N PHE A 193 -0.61 -6.39 1.27
CA PHE A 193 -1.30 -7.68 1.27
C PHE A 193 -2.65 -7.64 1.99
N LEU A 194 -2.72 -7.00 3.14
CA LEU A 194 -3.88 -7.11 4.03
C LEU A 194 -4.95 -6.04 3.80
N ARG A 195 -4.65 -4.91 3.13
CA ARG A 195 -5.60 -3.82 2.93
C ARG A 195 -6.93 -4.26 2.29
N THR A 196 -6.88 -5.28 1.44
CA THR A 196 -8.07 -5.84 0.79
C THR A 196 -8.93 -6.72 1.70
N GLU A 197 -8.46 -7.02 2.91
CA GLU A 197 -9.20 -7.79 3.91
C GLU A 197 -10.18 -6.93 4.72
N SER A 198 -10.12 -5.59 4.57
CA SER A 198 -11.05 -4.68 5.23
C SER A 198 -12.48 -4.89 4.75
N GLY A 199 -13.39 -5.14 5.68
CA GLY A 199 -14.81 -5.35 5.41
C GLY A 199 -15.47 -6.32 6.36
N VAL A 200 -16.71 -6.70 6.04
CA VAL A 200 -17.49 -7.61 6.85
C VAL A 200 -17.31 -9.06 6.39
N HIS A 201 -16.97 -9.93 7.35
CA HIS A 201 -16.81 -11.37 7.16
C HIS A 201 -18.01 -12.10 7.77
N ARG A 202 -18.72 -12.85 6.95
CA ARG A 202 -19.91 -13.61 7.34
C ARG A 202 -19.55 -15.06 7.64
N LEU A 203 -19.98 -15.55 8.79
CA LEU A 203 -19.91 -16.96 9.17
C LEU A 203 -21.30 -17.59 9.15
N VAL A 204 -21.42 -18.77 8.56
CA VAL A 204 -22.60 -19.64 8.62
C VAL A 204 -22.11 -21.03 9.04
N ARG A 205 -22.59 -21.50 10.21
CA ARG A 205 -22.28 -22.84 10.72
C ARG A 205 -23.35 -23.33 11.68
N LYS A 206 -23.29 -24.60 12.05
CA LYS A 206 -24.00 -25.10 13.22
C LYS A 206 -23.32 -24.56 14.47
N SER A 207 -24.10 -23.85 15.30
CA SER A 207 -23.53 -23.20 16.49
C SER A 207 -23.12 -24.21 17.57
N PRO A 208 -21.91 -24.15 18.11
CA PRO A 208 -21.52 -24.95 19.27
C PRO A 208 -22.17 -24.45 20.58
N PHE A 209 -22.75 -23.26 20.58
CA PHE A 209 -23.42 -22.63 21.74
C PHE A 209 -24.92 -22.85 21.75
N ASP A 210 -25.49 -23.42 20.68
CA ASP A 210 -26.91 -23.76 20.59
C ASP A 210 -27.11 -25.25 20.86
N SER A 211 -27.77 -25.57 21.97
CA SER A 211 -28.06 -26.96 22.35
C SER A 211 -28.93 -27.71 21.34
N SER A 212 -29.68 -26.99 20.53
CA SER A 212 -30.49 -27.57 19.44
C SER A 212 -29.71 -27.90 18.19
N GLY A 213 -28.41 -27.44 18.10
CA GLY A 213 -27.56 -27.58 16.94
C GLY A 213 -28.04 -26.78 15.73
N GLY A 214 -28.76 -25.68 15.98
CA GLY A 214 -29.28 -24.79 14.95
C GLY A 214 -28.17 -24.16 14.12
N ARG A 215 -28.51 -23.84 12.86
CA ARG A 215 -27.63 -23.13 11.93
C ARG A 215 -27.74 -21.64 12.19
N HIS A 216 -26.59 -21.01 12.50
CA HIS A 216 -26.51 -19.60 12.84
C HIS A 216 -25.68 -18.84 11.79
N THR A 217 -26.02 -17.56 11.65
CA THR A 217 -25.26 -16.60 10.83
C THR A 217 -24.72 -15.50 11.75
N SER A 218 -23.44 -15.25 11.66
CA SER A 218 -22.75 -14.23 12.46
C SER A 218 -21.83 -13.39 11.59
N PHE A 219 -21.56 -12.20 12.05
CA PHE A 219 -20.74 -11.22 11.33
C PHE A 219 -19.62 -10.72 12.23
N ALA A 220 -18.50 -10.45 11.62
CA ALA A 220 -17.40 -9.70 12.24
C ALA A 220 -16.78 -8.78 11.20
N SER A 221 -16.35 -7.61 11.61
CA SER A 221 -15.65 -6.67 10.76
C SER A 221 -14.16 -6.77 10.97
N VAL A 222 -13.43 -6.60 9.89
CA VAL A 222 -11.97 -6.43 9.87
C VAL A 222 -11.66 -5.09 9.26
N PHE A 223 -10.77 -4.34 9.88
CA PHE A 223 -10.29 -3.07 9.35
C PHE A 223 -8.78 -3.04 9.39
N VAL A 224 -8.16 -2.77 8.23
CA VAL A 224 -6.70 -2.71 8.09
C VAL A 224 -6.29 -1.29 7.75
N TYR A 225 -5.32 -0.75 8.48
CA TYR A 225 -4.78 0.58 8.25
C TYR A 225 -3.25 0.57 8.39
N PRO A 226 -2.54 1.44 7.63
CA PRO A 226 -1.08 1.44 7.62
C PRO A 226 -0.52 2.02 8.92
N GLU A 227 0.67 1.57 9.31
CA GLU A 227 1.50 2.23 10.30
C GLU A 227 2.12 3.48 9.67
N VAL A 228 1.64 4.66 10.06
CA VAL A 228 2.18 5.94 9.60
C VAL A 228 3.20 6.42 10.63
N ASP A 229 4.37 6.88 10.16
CA ASP A 229 5.38 7.47 11.05
C ASP A 229 4.82 8.76 11.68
N ASP A 230 4.88 8.85 13.02
CA ASP A 230 4.42 10.01 13.79
C ASP A 230 5.36 11.21 13.68
N SER A 231 6.52 11.07 13.02
CA SER A 231 7.44 12.16 12.78
C SER A 231 6.90 13.11 11.70
N ILE A 232 6.30 14.22 12.15
CA ILE A 232 5.94 15.32 11.26
C ILE A 232 7.16 16.21 11.08
N GLU A 233 7.92 15.97 10.01
CA GLU A 233 8.93 16.93 9.57
C GLU A 233 8.24 18.06 8.78
N ILE A 234 8.26 19.27 9.35
CA ILE A 234 7.81 20.46 8.66
C ILE A 234 9.00 21.06 7.90
N ASP A 235 9.05 20.78 6.59
CA ASP A 235 9.97 21.44 5.67
C ASP A 235 9.29 22.70 5.11
N ILE A 236 9.85 23.86 5.43
CA ILE A 236 9.33 25.15 4.99
C ILE A 236 10.19 25.64 3.82
N ASN A 237 9.62 25.64 2.63
CA ASN A 237 10.28 26.20 1.46
C ASN A 237 10.31 27.74 1.59
N PRO A 238 11.50 28.39 1.58
CA PRO A 238 11.59 29.85 1.66
C PRO A 238 10.83 30.59 0.53
N ALA A 239 10.65 29.96 -0.63
CA ALA A 239 9.90 30.55 -1.74
C ALA A 239 8.40 30.70 -1.46
N ASP A 240 7.87 29.92 -0.51
CA ASP A 240 6.46 29.95 -0.10
C ASP A 240 6.18 30.98 1.01
N LEU A 241 7.23 31.73 1.42
CA LEU A 241 7.14 32.69 2.49
C LEU A 241 7.14 34.11 1.96
N ARG A 242 6.14 34.88 2.37
CA ARG A 242 6.13 36.32 2.25
C ARG A 242 6.50 36.94 3.61
N VAL A 243 7.59 37.69 3.64
CA VAL A 243 8.10 38.34 4.86
C VAL A 243 7.93 39.84 4.73
N ASP A 244 7.11 40.42 5.58
CA ASP A 244 6.87 41.85 5.66
C ASP A 244 7.44 42.41 7.00
N THR A 245 8.14 43.53 6.93
CA THR A 245 8.64 44.25 8.11
C THR A 245 7.85 45.53 8.32
N TYR A 246 7.55 45.85 9.57
CA TYR A 246 6.79 47.03 9.89
C TYR A 246 7.20 47.60 11.26
N ARG A 247 6.74 48.82 11.56
CA ARG A 247 7.00 49.47 12.85
C ARG A 247 6.15 48.84 13.94
N ALA A 248 6.80 48.44 15.03
CA ALA A 248 6.09 47.96 16.20
C ALA A 248 5.19 49.06 16.78
N SER A 249 3.90 48.77 17.03
CA SER A 249 2.98 49.65 17.71
C SER A 249 2.79 49.17 19.14
N GLY A 250 3.20 49.94 20.13
CA GLY A 250 3.04 49.63 21.55
C GLY A 250 3.44 50.78 22.45
N ALA A 251 3.01 50.76 23.71
CA ALA A 251 3.36 51.74 24.76
C ALA A 251 4.83 51.57 25.16
N GLY A 252 5.75 52.16 24.41
CA GLY A 252 7.18 52.13 24.67
C GLY A 252 7.85 53.39 24.09
N GLY A 253 8.88 53.93 24.78
CA GLY A 253 9.49 55.22 24.53
C GLY A 253 10.00 55.48 23.11
N GLN A 254 10.50 56.67 22.84
CA GLN A 254 10.86 57.27 21.54
C GLN A 254 11.72 56.38 20.59
N HIS A 255 12.37 55.33 21.09
CA HIS A 255 13.22 54.43 20.29
C HIS A 255 12.47 53.30 19.56
N ILE A 256 11.30 52.88 20.07
CA ILE A 256 10.50 51.79 19.48
C ILE A 256 9.81 52.25 18.20
N ASN A 257 9.52 53.56 18.10
CA ASN A 257 8.78 54.15 16.97
C ASN A 257 9.65 54.55 15.77
N LYS A 258 10.99 54.28 15.78
CA LYS A 258 11.91 54.71 14.73
C LYS A 258 12.47 53.58 13.87
N THR A 259 12.36 52.32 14.28
CA THR A 259 12.92 51.15 13.54
C THR A 259 11.84 50.15 13.20
N ASP A 260 11.85 49.65 11.95
CA ASP A 260 10.97 48.59 11.47
C ASP A 260 11.47 47.23 11.99
N SER A 261 11.28 46.98 13.29
CA SER A 261 11.77 45.77 13.98
C SER A 261 10.74 44.64 14.00
N ALA A 262 9.44 44.94 13.82
CA ALA A 262 8.39 43.94 13.79
C ALA A 262 8.41 43.15 12.46
N VAL A 263 8.21 41.84 12.55
CA VAL A 263 8.23 40.94 11.41
C VAL A 263 6.90 40.20 11.32
N ARG A 264 6.34 40.16 10.12
CA ARG A 264 5.18 39.34 9.76
C ARG A 264 5.63 38.34 8.70
N ILE A 265 5.35 37.08 8.92
CA ILE A 265 5.59 36.01 7.94
C ILE A 265 4.24 35.40 7.54
N THR A 266 3.98 35.34 6.24
CA THR A 266 2.81 34.71 5.69
C THR A 266 3.29 33.49 4.88
N HIS A 267 2.78 32.32 5.22
CA HIS A 267 2.97 31.12 4.42
C HIS A 267 1.87 31.07 3.34
N VAL A 268 2.25 31.33 2.10
CA VAL A 268 1.31 31.54 0.98
C VAL A 268 0.40 30.31 0.73
N PRO A 269 0.89 29.05 0.72
CA PRO A 269 0.03 27.91 0.43
C PRO A 269 -1.07 27.67 1.46
N THR A 270 -0.81 27.96 2.76
CA THR A 270 -1.77 27.72 3.86
C THR A 270 -2.45 28.98 4.37
N ASN A 271 -2.04 30.16 3.91
CA ASN A 271 -2.45 31.48 4.43
C ASN A 271 -2.23 31.67 5.94
N ILE A 272 -1.34 30.90 6.54
CA ILE A 272 -0.98 31.09 7.94
C ILE A 272 -0.12 32.33 8.07
N VAL A 273 -0.54 33.26 8.98
CA VAL A 273 0.18 34.50 9.27
C VAL A 273 0.66 34.45 10.69
N VAL A 274 1.94 34.76 10.90
CA VAL A 274 2.56 34.93 12.22
C VAL A 274 3.23 36.29 12.30
N GLN A 275 3.26 36.88 13.50
CA GLN A 275 3.85 38.18 13.75
C GLN A 275 4.67 38.13 15.03
N CYS A 276 5.84 38.75 15.00
CA CYS A 276 6.70 38.91 16.18
C CYS A 276 7.23 40.32 16.25
N GLN A 277 7.11 40.94 17.44
CA GLN A 277 7.59 42.31 17.74
C GLN A 277 8.22 42.40 19.13
N ASN A 278 8.62 41.27 19.73
CA ASN A 278 9.05 41.17 21.11
C ASN A 278 10.45 41.75 21.36
N ASP A 279 11.31 41.79 20.36
CA ASP A 279 12.69 42.27 20.47
C ASP A 279 12.93 43.52 19.63
N ARG A 280 13.92 44.30 20.00
CA ARG A 280 14.41 45.44 19.22
C ARG A 280 15.17 45.02 17.95
N SER A 281 15.62 43.76 17.91
CA SER A 281 16.34 43.18 16.78
C SER A 281 15.38 42.53 15.80
N GLN A 282 15.28 43.06 14.59
CA GLN A 282 14.52 42.50 13.49
C GLN A 282 14.91 41.04 13.21
N HIS A 283 16.21 40.72 13.35
CA HIS A 283 16.71 39.36 13.09
C HIS A 283 16.20 38.34 14.11
N ARG A 284 16.12 38.72 15.39
CA ARG A 284 15.55 37.89 16.45
C ARG A 284 14.05 37.70 16.25
N ASN A 285 13.32 38.76 15.95
CA ASN A 285 11.89 38.68 15.66
C ASN A 285 11.59 37.81 14.46
N ARG A 286 12.46 37.81 13.42
CA ARG A 286 12.33 36.94 12.28
C ARG A 286 12.56 35.45 12.64
N ALA A 287 13.55 35.16 13.46
CA ALA A 287 13.83 33.78 13.91
C ALA A 287 12.67 33.25 14.78
N GLU A 288 12.15 34.09 15.71
CA GLU A 288 11.02 33.73 16.55
C GLU A 288 9.72 33.56 15.75
N ALA A 289 9.44 34.46 14.79
CA ALA A 289 8.30 34.32 13.88
C ALA A 289 8.39 33.06 13.04
N MET A 290 9.60 32.68 12.58
CA MET A 290 9.80 31.41 11.86
C MET A 290 9.50 30.19 12.73
N GLN A 291 9.90 30.20 13.99
CA GLN A 291 9.58 29.14 14.94
C GLN A 291 8.08 29.08 15.24
N MET A 292 7.41 30.23 15.38
CA MET A 292 5.95 30.30 15.53
C MET A 292 5.24 29.74 14.30
N LEU A 293 5.72 30.05 13.08
CA LEU A 293 5.18 29.51 11.84
C LEU A 293 5.31 27.98 11.79
N LYS A 294 6.48 27.46 12.14
CA LYS A 294 6.73 26.02 12.18
C LYS A 294 5.77 25.31 13.15
N SER A 295 5.53 25.89 14.33
CA SER A 295 4.56 25.37 15.30
C SER A 295 3.11 25.38 14.76
N ARG A 296 2.72 26.44 14.06
CA ARG A 296 1.38 26.54 13.47
C ARG A 296 1.15 25.57 12.31
N LEU A 297 2.16 25.36 11.48
CA LEU A 297 2.11 24.38 10.41
C LEU A 297 2.05 22.95 10.96
N PHE A 298 2.81 22.68 12.02
CA PHE A 298 2.73 21.41 12.74
C PHE A 298 1.32 21.14 13.30
N GLU A 299 0.71 22.14 13.93
CA GLU A 299 -0.66 22.03 14.46
C GLU A 299 -1.69 21.78 13.34
N LEU A 300 -1.54 22.45 12.18
CA LEU A 300 -2.39 22.23 11.02
C LEU A 300 -2.27 20.80 10.49
N GLU A 301 -1.06 20.31 10.36
CA GLU A 301 -0.79 18.96 9.86
C GLU A 301 -1.32 17.88 10.80
N MET A 302 -1.14 18.07 12.12
CA MET A 302 -1.75 17.21 13.15
C MET A 302 -3.27 17.17 13.04
N ARG A 303 -3.90 18.34 12.83
CA ARG A 303 -5.35 18.42 12.65
C ARG A 303 -5.82 17.69 11.39
N ASN A 304 -5.08 17.82 10.29
CA ASN A 304 -5.38 17.12 9.03
C ASN A 304 -5.30 15.60 9.23
N ARG A 305 -4.24 15.11 9.89
CA ARG A 305 -4.08 13.69 10.20
C ARG A 305 -5.19 13.15 11.11
N MET A 306 -5.55 13.91 12.14
CA MET A 306 -6.68 13.57 13.02
C MET A 306 -8.00 13.50 12.24
N ALA A 307 -8.23 14.45 11.32
CA ALA A 307 -9.43 14.43 10.48
C ALA A 307 -9.46 13.25 9.52
N GLU A 308 -8.32 12.82 8.99
CA GLU A 308 -8.20 11.61 8.18
C GLU A 308 -8.42 10.35 9.02
N GLN A 309 -7.83 10.27 10.21
CA GLN A 309 -8.09 9.17 11.15
C GLN A 309 -9.57 9.10 11.54
N GLN A 310 -10.21 10.23 11.82
CA GLN A 310 -11.63 10.27 12.14
C GLN A 310 -12.49 9.80 10.97
N LYS A 311 -12.16 10.16 9.73
CA LYS A 311 -12.85 9.64 8.54
C LYS A 311 -12.67 8.11 8.40
N MET A 312 -11.48 7.59 8.74
CA MET A 312 -11.23 6.15 8.77
C MET A 312 -12.02 5.46 9.88
N GLU A 313 -12.14 6.08 11.06
CA GLU A 313 -12.98 5.56 12.16
C GLU A 313 -14.46 5.59 11.84
N ASP A 314 -14.94 6.65 11.22
CA ASP A 314 -16.33 6.77 10.77
C ASP A 314 -16.66 5.69 9.71
N ALA A 315 -15.69 5.32 8.87
CA ALA A 315 -15.83 4.21 7.93
C ALA A 315 -15.89 2.82 8.60
N LYS A 316 -15.39 2.68 9.85
CA LYS A 316 -15.49 1.42 10.64
C LYS A 316 -16.91 1.13 11.13
N THR A 317 -17.78 2.14 11.24
CA THR A 317 -19.02 2.08 12.03
C THR A 317 -20.16 1.29 11.37
N ASP A 318 -20.03 0.86 10.12
CA ASP A 318 -21.12 0.15 9.43
C ASP A 318 -20.89 -1.36 9.38
N VAL A 319 -20.90 -2.02 10.55
CA VAL A 319 -20.99 -3.50 10.66
C VAL A 319 -22.41 -3.94 10.28
N GLY A 320 -22.88 -3.48 9.15
CA GLY A 320 -24.19 -3.76 8.61
C GLY A 320 -24.14 -4.73 7.43
N TRP A 321 -25.30 -5.13 6.98
CA TRP A 321 -25.51 -6.11 5.90
C TRP A 321 -24.91 -5.70 4.53
N GLY A 322 -24.44 -4.45 4.38
CA GLY A 322 -24.15 -3.85 3.10
C GLY A 322 -22.76 -4.11 2.48
N HIS A 323 -21.75 -4.46 3.26
CA HIS A 323 -20.35 -4.51 2.77
C HIS A 323 -19.66 -5.83 3.11
N GLN A 324 -20.35 -6.95 2.87
CA GLN A 324 -19.77 -8.28 3.07
C GLN A 324 -18.74 -8.55 1.96
N ILE A 325 -17.50 -8.79 2.36
CA ILE A 325 -16.44 -9.15 1.42
C ILE A 325 -16.28 -10.66 1.25
N ARG A 326 -16.49 -11.44 2.33
CA ARG A 326 -16.31 -12.89 2.28
C ARG A 326 -17.35 -13.64 3.11
N SER A 327 -17.84 -14.77 2.58
CA SER A 327 -18.79 -15.65 3.24
C SER A 327 -18.16 -17.00 3.53
N TYR A 328 -18.15 -17.39 4.80
CA TYR A 328 -17.66 -18.66 5.30
C TYR A 328 -18.84 -19.54 5.67
N VAL A 329 -19.12 -20.57 4.87
CA VAL A 329 -20.24 -21.51 5.06
C VAL A 329 -19.64 -22.87 5.41
N LEU A 330 -19.35 -23.08 6.71
CA LEU A 330 -18.54 -24.22 7.15
C LEU A 330 -19.28 -25.55 7.06
N ASP A 331 -20.60 -25.56 7.23
CA ASP A 331 -21.44 -26.76 7.09
C ASP A 331 -21.55 -27.26 5.63
N GLN A 332 -21.23 -26.41 4.66
CA GLN A 332 -21.17 -26.75 3.24
C GLN A 332 -19.72 -26.85 2.72
N SER A 333 -18.72 -26.74 3.60
CA SER A 333 -17.29 -26.70 3.23
C SER A 333 -17.01 -25.70 2.12
N ARG A 334 -17.48 -24.45 2.28
CA ARG A 334 -17.38 -23.41 1.26
C ARG A 334 -17.00 -22.07 1.87
N ILE A 335 -15.96 -21.46 1.33
CA ILE A 335 -15.59 -20.07 1.60
C ILE A 335 -15.52 -19.36 0.26
N LYS A 336 -16.27 -18.25 0.13
CA LYS A 336 -16.35 -17.48 -1.10
C LYS A 336 -16.10 -16.00 -0.84
N ASP A 337 -15.18 -15.40 -1.59
CA ASP A 337 -15.05 -13.95 -1.67
C ASP A 337 -16.09 -13.40 -2.65
N LEU A 338 -16.92 -12.48 -2.17
CA LEU A 338 -18.06 -11.96 -2.92
C LEU A 338 -17.65 -10.92 -3.97
N ARG A 339 -16.45 -10.34 -3.85
CA ARG A 339 -15.92 -9.35 -4.78
C ARG A 339 -15.30 -10.02 -6.00
N THR A 340 -14.50 -11.05 -5.77
CA THR A 340 -13.71 -11.74 -6.81
C THR A 340 -14.38 -13.01 -7.32
N ASN A 341 -15.39 -13.51 -6.62
CA ASN A 341 -16.05 -14.81 -6.83
C ASN A 341 -15.11 -16.02 -6.64
N VAL A 342 -13.92 -15.85 -6.11
CA VAL A 342 -13.04 -16.98 -5.76
C VAL A 342 -13.68 -17.78 -4.64
N GLU A 343 -13.73 -19.10 -4.83
CA GLU A 343 -14.34 -20.05 -3.90
C GLU A 343 -13.36 -21.17 -3.55
N ILE A 344 -13.27 -21.52 -2.27
CA ILE A 344 -12.39 -22.57 -1.75
C ILE A 344 -13.22 -23.52 -0.89
N SER A 345 -13.11 -24.83 -1.16
CA SER A 345 -13.81 -25.89 -0.43
C SER A 345 -13.02 -26.41 0.79
N ASN A 346 -11.70 -26.25 0.81
CA ASN A 346 -10.88 -26.60 1.97
C ASN A 346 -10.93 -25.47 3.02
N THR A 347 -12.02 -25.43 3.79
CA THR A 347 -12.26 -24.37 4.77
C THR A 347 -11.23 -24.35 5.89
N GLN A 348 -10.75 -25.52 6.34
CA GLN A 348 -9.76 -25.61 7.42
C GLN A 348 -8.44 -24.96 7.01
N LYS A 349 -7.99 -25.16 5.78
CA LYS A 349 -6.76 -24.57 5.26
C LYS A 349 -6.83 -23.04 5.28
N VAL A 350 -7.99 -22.48 4.92
CA VAL A 350 -8.24 -21.03 4.95
C VAL A 350 -8.25 -20.51 6.40
N LEU A 351 -8.96 -21.19 7.32
CA LEU A 351 -9.00 -20.83 8.74
C LEU A 351 -7.62 -20.93 9.41
N ASP A 352 -6.73 -21.78 8.89
CA ASP A 352 -5.34 -21.88 9.33
C ASP A 352 -4.40 -20.92 8.55
N GLY A 353 -4.95 -19.87 7.95
CA GLY A 353 -4.21 -18.74 7.41
C GLY A 353 -3.83 -18.84 5.94
N ASP A 354 -4.40 -19.74 5.14
CA ASP A 354 -4.16 -19.75 3.68
C ASP A 354 -5.12 -18.79 2.96
N LEU A 355 -4.80 -17.50 3.05
CA LEU A 355 -5.59 -16.41 2.46
C LEU A 355 -5.07 -15.96 1.08
N ASP A 356 -3.90 -16.44 0.64
CA ASP A 356 -3.26 -15.99 -0.59
C ASP A 356 -4.15 -16.04 -1.84
N PRO A 357 -4.96 -17.09 -2.08
CA PRO A 357 -5.84 -17.12 -3.26
C PRO A 357 -6.85 -15.98 -3.29
N PHE A 358 -7.40 -15.60 -2.13
CA PHE A 358 -8.35 -14.48 -2.02
C PHE A 358 -7.65 -13.13 -2.17
N ILE A 359 -6.55 -12.94 -1.44
CA ILE A 359 -5.77 -11.70 -1.43
C ILE A 359 -5.22 -11.39 -2.83
N GLN A 360 -4.62 -12.38 -3.48
CA GLN A 360 -4.09 -12.20 -4.84
C GLN A 360 -5.18 -11.87 -5.85
N ALA A 361 -6.34 -12.54 -5.77
CA ALA A 361 -7.46 -12.25 -6.66
C ALA A 361 -7.99 -10.82 -6.44
N SER A 362 -8.14 -10.38 -5.18
CA SER A 362 -8.58 -9.03 -4.84
C SER A 362 -7.58 -7.97 -5.32
N LEU A 363 -6.29 -8.18 -5.09
CA LEU A 363 -5.22 -7.28 -5.56
C LEU A 363 -5.16 -7.20 -7.08
N LYS A 364 -5.32 -8.34 -7.80
CA LYS A 364 -5.35 -8.36 -9.27
C LYS A 364 -6.55 -7.61 -9.85
N GLN A 365 -7.69 -7.65 -9.19
CA GLN A 365 -8.91 -6.95 -9.61
C GLN A 365 -8.95 -5.49 -9.16
N GLY A 366 -8.07 -5.08 -8.23
CA GLY A 366 -8.03 -3.72 -7.70
C GLY A 366 -9.19 -3.40 -6.76
N VAL A 367 -9.69 -4.38 -6.04
CA VAL A 367 -10.79 -4.25 -5.05
C VAL A 367 -10.27 -4.36 -3.62
#